data_1d2fc700d72d7d58b46bf84587e763f8
#
_entry.id   1d2fc700d72d7d58b46bf84587e763f8
#
_cell.length_a   1.000
_cell.length_b   1.000
_cell.length_c   1.000
_cell.angle_alpha   90.00
_cell.angle_beta   90.00
_cell.angle_gamma   90.00
#
_symmetry.space_group_name_H-M   'P 1'
#
loop_
_entity.id
_entity.type
_entity.pdbx_description
1 polymer ?
#
loop_
_entity_poly.entity_id
_entity_poly.type
_entity_poly.pdbx_seq_one_letter_code
_entity_poly.pdbx_strand_id
1 'polypeptide(L)'
;MLPSGLVRQYSLCGDPADTGAYTVATRLVADGRGGSREVHEQLQEGLEVEVRGPRNRFPLTEAPGYVFVVGGIGITPVLPMLRALAASGAEWRLLYGGRSRASMPFLEEIEKLGADGDRVTVVAQDEAGHPDVAGALAGLSPGTAVYCCGPEPLMAAATAALPEGCTLHLERFSAATGGAAGSEAGSEAFEVELRRSGRTVPVAAGQSVLAAVRAELPHVAYSCEQGFCGTCQQRVLEGEIDHRDELLTEDERGDSMLICVSRCRGGRLVLDL
;
A
#
# COMPACT_ATOMS: atom_id res chain seq x y z
N MET A 1 10.58 -6.32 -11.15
CA MET A 1 10.80 -7.70 -10.67
C MET A 1 12.26 -7.81 -10.26
N LEU A 2 12.52 -8.37 -9.09
CA LEU A 2 13.87 -8.55 -8.57
C LEU A 2 14.59 -9.71 -9.29
N PRO A 3 15.92 -9.81 -9.22
CA PRO A 3 16.69 -10.89 -9.85
C PRO A 3 16.22 -12.30 -9.48
N SER A 4 15.79 -12.51 -8.23
CA SER A 4 15.20 -13.79 -7.78
C SER A 4 13.82 -14.11 -8.37
N GLY A 5 13.22 -13.20 -9.15
CA GLY A 5 11.83 -13.29 -9.62
C GLY A 5 10.80 -12.75 -8.63
N LEU A 6 11.20 -12.30 -7.44
CA LEU A 6 10.28 -11.69 -6.49
C LEU A 6 9.74 -10.37 -7.04
N VAL A 7 8.43 -10.16 -6.88
CA VAL A 7 7.79 -8.87 -7.17
C VAL A 7 7.55 -8.15 -5.85
N ARG A 8 7.92 -6.86 -5.79
CA ARG A 8 7.68 -5.99 -4.64
C ARG A 8 7.12 -4.66 -5.12
N GLN A 9 6.30 -4.07 -4.28
CA GLN A 9 5.77 -2.72 -4.51
C GLN A 9 6.47 -1.74 -3.58
N TYR A 10 6.79 -0.59 -4.13
CA TYR A 10 7.39 0.52 -3.41
C TYR A 10 6.72 1.81 -3.90
N SER A 11 6.40 2.70 -2.95
CA SER A 11 5.91 4.02 -3.28
C SER A 11 7.03 4.83 -3.94
N LEU A 12 6.71 5.53 -5.01
CA LEU A 12 7.64 6.49 -5.60
C LEU A 12 7.82 7.67 -4.64
N CYS A 13 9.06 8.04 -4.36
CA CYS A 13 9.41 9.13 -3.47
C CYS A 13 10.33 10.18 -4.13
N GLY A 14 10.56 10.08 -5.44
CA GLY A 14 11.27 11.07 -6.24
C GLY A 14 10.49 12.37 -6.43
N ASP A 15 11.12 13.32 -7.10
CA ASP A 15 10.45 14.55 -7.52
C ASP A 15 9.44 14.22 -8.64
N PRO A 16 8.16 14.57 -8.51
CA PRO A 16 7.16 14.33 -9.56
C PRO A 16 7.47 15.08 -10.87
N ALA A 17 8.25 16.14 -10.82
CA ALA A 17 8.68 16.90 -12.00
C ALA A 17 9.83 16.23 -12.77
N ASP A 18 10.56 15.32 -12.11
CA ASP A 18 11.60 14.52 -12.79
C ASP A 18 10.96 13.32 -13.50
N THR A 19 10.84 13.43 -14.82
CA THR A 19 10.33 12.35 -15.67
C THR A 19 11.39 11.38 -16.14
N GLY A 20 12.66 11.60 -15.80
CA GLY A 20 13.81 10.80 -16.24
C GLY A 20 14.09 9.59 -15.36
N ALA A 21 13.59 9.57 -14.11
CA ALA A 21 13.88 8.51 -13.14
C ALA A 21 12.72 8.24 -12.17
N TYR A 22 12.62 6.98 -11.75
CA TYR A 22 11.81 6.61 -10.60
C TYR A 22 12.70 6.40 -9.38
N THR A 23 12.40 7.10 -8.29
CA THR A 23 13.10 6.94 -7.01
C THR A 23 12.21 6.21 -6.02
N VAL A 24 12.74 5.18 -5.39
CA VAL A 24 12.11 4.43 -4.30
C VAL A 24 13.04 4.35 -3.09
N ALA A 25 12.48 4.29 -1.89
CA ALA A 25 13.24 4.02 -0.69
C ALA A 25 12.75 2.71 -0.06
N THR A 26 13.70 1.86 0.31
CA THR A 26 13.42 0.52 0.85
C THR A 26 13.99 0.37 2.23
N ARG A 27 13.12 0.10 3.21
CA ARG A 27 13.56 -0.28 4.56
C ARG A 27 13.93 -1.76 4.59
N LEU A 28 15.11 -2.09 5.13
CA LEU A 28 15.49 -3.47 5.39
C LEU A 28 14.56 -4.09 6.45
N VAL A 29 13.93 -5.21 6.12
CA VAL A 29 13.11 -6.02 7.03
C VAL A 29 13.83 -7.35 7.23
N ALA A 30 14.46 -7.52 8.39
CA ALA A 30 15.32 -8.67 8.67
C ALA A 30 14.57 -10.00 8.60
N ASP A 31 13.38 -10.06 9.21
CA ASP A 31 12.51 -11.24 9.27
C ASP A 31 11.45 -11.25 8.16
N GLY A 32 11.70 -10.52 7.07
CA GLY A 32 10.78 -10.42 5.94
C GLY A 32 10.94 -11.57 4.94
N ARG A 33 10.11 -11.57 3.89
CA ARG A 33 10.12 -12.58 2.81
C ARG A 33 11.26 -12.37 1.77
N GLY A 34 12.41 -11.86 2.18
CA GLY A 34 13.64 -11.74 1.39
C GLY A 34 13.73 -10.53 0.47
N GLY A 35 12.61 -9.96 -0.02
CA GLY A 35 12.65 -8.92 -1.05
C GLY A 35 13.40 -7.65 -0.67
N SER A 36 13.20 -7.10 0.54
CA SER A 36 13.96 -5.92 0.98
C SER A 36 15.44 -6.21 1.18
N ARG A 37 15.77 -7.43 1.61
CA ARG A 37 17.17 -7.89 1.73
C ARG A 37 17.83 -7.95 0.35
N GLU A 38 17.17 -8.55 -0.63
CA GLU A 38 17.66 -8.62 -2.01
C GLU A 38 17.89 -7.22 -2.61
N VAL A 39 16.98 -6.26 -2.36
CA VAL A 39 17.19 -4.87 -2.78
C VAL A 39 18.47 -4.30 -2.18
N HIS A 40 18.71 -4.49 -0.88
CA HIS A 40 19.90 -3.93 -0.21
C HIS A 40 21.21 -4.63 -0.56
N GLU A 41 21.16 -5.94 -0.83
CA GLU A 41 22.37 -6.74 -1.02
C GLU A 41 22.74 -6.97 -2.49
N GLN A 42 21.76 -6.95 -3.41
CA GLN A 42 21.95 -7.42 -4.77
C GLN A 42 21.67 -6.37 -5.85
N LEU A 43 20.83 -5.36 -5.57
CA LEU A 43 20.61 -4.30 -6.56
C LEU A 43 21.81 -3.34 -6.54
N GLN A 44 22.58 -3.40 -7.61
CA GLN A 44 23.73 -2.53 -7.83
C GLN A 44 23.49 -1.62 -9.02
N GLU A 45 24.23 -0.52 -9.08
CA GLU A 45 24.19 0.41 -10.22
C GLU A 45 24.49 -0.33 -11.54
N GLY A 46 23.65 -0.03 -12.55
CA GLY A 46 23.74 -0.66 -13.86
C GLY A 46 22.95 -1.98 -14.00
N LEU A 47 22.36 -2.52 -12.92
CA LEU A 47 21.51 -3.69 -13.02
C LEU A 47 20.15 -3.34 -13.62
N GLU A 48 19.74 -4.04 -14.66
CA GLU A 48 18.41 -3.90 -15.23
C GLU A 48 17.36 -4.64 -14.40
N VAL A 49 16.24 -3.96 -14.14
CA VAL A 49 15.08 -4.52 -13.41
C VAL A 49 13.80 -4.25 -14.20
N GLU A 50 12.90 -5.24 -14.20
CA GLU A 50 11.57 -5.04 -14.77
C GLU A 50 10.70 -4.23 -13.82
N VAL A 51 10.12 -3.11 -14.31
CA VAL A 51 9.19 -2.27 -13.58
C VAL A 51 7.82 -2.36 -14.24
N ARG A 52 6.76 -2.54 -13.42
CA ARG A 52 5.36 -2.53 -13.86
C ARG A 52 4.62 -1.38 -13.20
N GLY A 53 3.99 -0.55 -13.97
CA GLY A 53 3.27 0.63 -13.52
C GLY A 53 3.96 1.91 -14.01
N PRO A 54 3.88 3.04 -13.31
CA PRO A 54 3.31 3.19 -11.95
C PRO A 54 1.79 3.10 -11.90
N ARG A 55 1.24 2.70 -10.73
CA ARG A 55 -0.19 2.74 -10.42
C ARG A 55 -0.38 3.57 -9.17
N ASN A 56 -1.06 4.71 -9.29
CA ASN A 56 -1.32 5.56 -8.14
C ASN A 56 -2.65 5.16 -7.49
N ARG A 57 -2.57 4.56 -6.30
CA ARG A 57 -3.70 4.18 -5.45
C ARG A 57 -3.85 5.11 -4.23
N PHE A 58 -2.97 6.10 -4.12
CA PHE A 58 -2.97 7.08 -3.04
C PHE A 58 -2.81 8.49 -3.64
N PRO A 59 -3.79 8.94 -4.45
CA PRO A 59 -3.69 10.20 -5.16
C PRO A 59 -3.85 11.38 -4.20
N LEU A 60 -3.13 12.47 -4.44
CA LEU A 60 -3.39 13.75 -3.82
C LEU A 60 -4.66 14.34 -4.45
N THR A 61 -5.75 14.38 -3.69
CA THR A 61 -7.03 14.95 -4.13
C THR A 61 -7.08 16.44 -3.82
N GLU A 62 -7.85 17.21 -4.56
CA GLU A 62 -8.04 18.62 -4.29
C GLU A 62 -8.81 18.85 -2.98
N ALA A 63 -8.26 19.70 -2.10
CA ALA A 63 -8.85 20.04 -0.81
C ALA A 63 -8.41 21.45 -0.37
N PRO A 64 -9.19 22.12 0.50
CA PRO A 64 -8.84 23.44 1.02
C PRO A 64 -7.65 23.44 1.97
N GLY A 65 -7.28 22.27 2.54
CA GLY A 65 -6.15 22.09 3.43
C GLY A 65 -5.80 20.62 3.59
N TYR A 66 -4.57 20.34 4.00
CA TYR A 66 -4.03 18.99 4.08
C TYR A 66 -3.37 18.73 5.43
N VAL A 67 -3.61 17.55 5.99
CA VAL A 67 -2.87 17.06 7.17
C VAL A 67 -2.32 15.67 6.87
N PHE A 68 -1.03 15.51 7.08
CA PHE A 68 -0.34 14.25 6.90
C PHE A 68 0.06 13.67 8.26
N VAL A 69 -0.29 12.40 8.49
CA VAL A 69 0.08 11.64 9.69
C VAL A 69 0.91 10.45 9.26
N VAL A 70 2.20 10.47 9.52
CA VAL A 70 3.15 9.56 8.86
C VAL A 70 4.03 8.85 9.86
N GLY A 71 4.31 7.56 9.63
CA GLY A 71 5.18 6.74 10.47
C GLY A 71 6.35 6.10 9.72
N GLY A 72 7.59 6.47 10.07
CA GLY A 72 8.81 5.86 9.51
C GLY A 72 8.86 5.89 7.98
N ILE A 73 9.01 4.71 7.34
CA ILE A 73 9.09 4.60 5.86
C ILE A 73 7.77 5.00 5.16
N GLY A 74 6.65 5.14 5.87
CA GLY A 74 5.39 5.65 5.32
C GLY A 74 5.47 7.10 4.82
N ILE A 75 6.59 7.80 5.03
CA ILE A 75 6.86 9.09 4.42
C ILE A 75 7.01 9.00 2.89
N THR A 76 7.36 7.84 2.34
CA THR A 76 7.68 7.69 0.91
C THR A 76 6.56 8.10 -0.04
N PRO A 77 5.29 7.71 0.14
CA PRO A 77 4.21 8.17 -0.74
C PRO A 77 3.81 9.64 -0.50
N VAL A 78 4.09 10.15 0.69
CA VAL A 78 3.69 11.50 1.11
C VAL A 78 4.71 12.55 0.67
N LEU A 79 5.99 12.21 0.60
CA LEU A 79 7.06 13.15 0.25
C LEU A 79 6.82 13.86 -1.11
N PRO A 80 6.44 13.18 -2.21
CA PRO A 80 6.09 13.88 -3.46
C PRO A 80 4.89 14.82 -3.31
N MET A 81 3.90 14.46 -2.48
CA MET A 81 2.75 15.32 -2.20
C MET A 81 3.17 16.59 -1.48
N LEU A 82 4.02 16.48 -0.46
CA LEU A 82 4.54 17.62 0.29
C LEU A 82 5.34 18.58 -0.62
N ARG A 83 6.18 18.04 -1.51
CA ARG A 83 6.90 18.86 -2.52
C ARG A 83 5.93 19.63 -3.43
N ALA A 84 4.89 18.97 -3.94
CA ALA A 84 3.89 19.58 -4.79
C ALA A 84 3.10 20.67 -4.05
N LEU A 85 2.67 20.41 -2.81
CA LEU A 85 1.94 21.38 -1.99
C LEU A 85 2.81 22.58 -1.59
N ALA A 86 4.07 22.36 -1.23
CA ALA A 86 5.02 23.42 -0.92
C ALA A 86 5.25 24.34 -2.14
N ALA A 87 5.38 23.74 -3.33
CA ALA A 87 5.53 24.51 -4.58
C ALA A 87 4.28 25.32 -4.98
N SER A 88 3.07 24.80 -4.66
CA SER A 88 1.81 25.48 -4.95
C SER A 88 1.41 26.53 -3.92
N GLY A 89 2.07 26.60 -2.76
CA GLY A 89 1.70 27.48 -1.65
C GLY A 89 0.43 27.03 -0.90
N ALA A 90 -0.02 25.81 -1.10
CA ALA A 90 -1.19 25.27 -0.40
C ALA A 90 -0.94 25.12 1.11
N GLU A 91 -2.01 25.15 1.90
CA GLU A 91 -1.95 24.91 3.34
C GLU A 91 -1.81 23.42 3.64
N TRP A 92 -0.73 23.07 4.33
CA TRP A 92 -0.48 21.69 4.76
C TRP A 92 0.24 21.62 6.09
N ARG A 93 0.02 20.54 6.84
CA ARG A 93 0.74 20.20 8.07
C ARG A 93 1.14 18.72 8.05
N LEU A 94 2.25 18.40 8.69
CA LEU A 94 2.79 17.05 8.81
C LEU A 94 3.08 16.71 10.27
N LEU A 95 2.51 15.61 10.76
CA LEU A 95 2.95 14.91 11.96
C LEU A 95 3.78 13.70 11.51
N TYR A 96 5.09 13.73 11.74
CA TYR A 96 6.02 12.68 11.33
C TYR A 96 6.56 11.94 12.55
N GLY A 97 6.12 10.70 12.77
CA GLY A 97 6.57 9.81 13.83
C GLY A 97 7.62 8.79 13.37
N GLY A 98 8.53 8.43 14.26
CA GLY A 98 9.51 7.36 14.04
C GLY A 98 10.02 6.79 15.35
N ARG A 99 10.72 5.64 15.30
CA ARG A 99 11.31 5.04 16.51
C ARG A 99 12.42 5.91 17.10
N SER A 100 13.27 6.46 16.21
CA SER A 100 14.34 7.40 16.53
C SER A 100 14.57 8.29 15.32
N ARG A 101 15.13 9.47 15.50
CA ARG A 101 15.46 10.38 14.38
C ARG A 101 16.36 9.69 13.34
N ALA A 102 17.32 8.88 13.77
CA ALA A 102 18.21 8.12 12.87
C ALA A 102 17.47 7.09 11.99
N SER A 103 16.29 6.63 12.39
CA SER A 103 15.46 5.68 11.63
C SER A 103 14.39 6.34 10.77
N MET A 104 14.34 7.69 10.73
CA MET A 104 13.36 8.47 9.97
C MET A 104 13.97 8.92 8.65
N PRO A 105 13.59 8.31 7.52
CA PRO A 105 14.13 8.70 6.23
C PRO A 105 13.66 10.10 5.82
N PHE A 106 14.48 10.80 5.04
CA PHE A 106 14.20 12.14 4.50
C PHE A 106 13.97 13.25 5.55
N LEU A 107 14.39 13.04 6.81
CA LEU A 107 14.11 13.97 7.89
C LEU A 107 14.64 15.38 7.60
N GLU A 108 15.89 15.51 7.13
CA GLU A 108 16.47 16.82 6.79
C GLU A 108 15.72 17.53 5.67
N GLU A 109 15.22 16.81 4.68
CA GLU A 109 14.43 17.38 3.60
C GLU A 109 13.07 17.85 4.11
N ILE A 110 12.41 17.03 4.93
CA ILE A 110 11.13 17.36 5.55
C ILE A 110 11.24 18.62 6.42
N GLU A 111 12.29 18.73 7.24
CA GLU A 111 12.55 19.91 8.07
C GLU A 111 12.79 21.16 7.21
N LYS A 112 13.46 21.02 6.07
CA LYS A 112 13.64 22.13 5.12
C LYS A 112 12.33 22.55 4.44
N LEU A 113 11.48 21.61 4.05
CA LEU A 113 10.17 21.89 3.46
C LEU A 113 9.24 22.62 4.44
N GLY A 114 9.38 22.37 5.74
CA GLY A 114 8.60 22.99 6.80
C GLY A 114 9.22 24.25 7.42
N ALA A 115 10.38 24.72 6.94
CA ALA A 115 11.16 25.78 7.59
C ALA A 115 10.46 27.14 7.66
N ASP A 116 9.50 27.41 6.77
CA ASP A 116 8.76 28.68 6.71
C ASP A 116 7.56 28.76 7.68
N GLY A 117 7.47 27.88 8.69
CA GLY A 117 6.40 27.89 9.68
C GLY A 117 6.31 26.58 10.49
N ASP A 118 5.36 26.53 11.43
CA ASP A 118 5.10 25.35 12.27
C ASP A 118 4.34 24.25 11.53
N ARG A 119 4.75 23.95 10.29
CA ARG A 119 4.06 22.97 9.44
C ARG A 119 4.45 21.54 9.73
N VAL A 120 5.62 21.31 10.32
CA VAL A 120 6.20 19.99 10.55
C VAL A 120 6.40 19.74 12.02
N THR A 121 5.74 18.70 12.53
CA THR A 121 5.97 18.17 13.87
C THR A 121 6.66 16.82 13.76
N VAL A 122 7.90 16.74 14.25
CA VAL A 122 8.68 15.50 14.28
C VAL A 122 8.64 14.90 15.67
N VAL A 123 8.28 13.62 15.77
CA VAL A 123 8.21 12.89 17.04
C VAL A 123 9.04 11.61 16.96
N ALA A 124 10.21 11.61 17.60
CA ALA A 124 11.01 10.41 17.80
C ALA A 124 10.55 9.71 19.07
N GLN A 125 10.14 8.45 18.96
CA GLN A 125 9.52 7.71 20.07
C GLN A 125 10.47 7.51 21.27
N ASP A 126 11.77 7.36 21.00
CA ASP A 126 12.79 7.24 22.04
C ASP A 126 13.05 8.56 22.80
N GLU A 127 12.65 9.70 22.26
CA GLU A 127 12.80 11.02 22.87
C GLU A 127 11.51 11.52 23.53
N ALA A 128 10.36 11.36 22.83
CA ALA A 128 9.10 12.03 23.20
C ALA A 128 7.89 11.07 23.28
N GLY A 129 8.08 9.77 23.13
CA GLY A 129 6.99 8.80 23.10
C GLY A 129 6.22 8.77 21.78
N HIS A 130 4.97 8.35 21.82
CA HIS A 130 4.14 8.24 20.62
C HIS A 130 3.61 9.60 20.14
N PRO A 131 3.43 9.77 18.80
CA PRO A 131 2.83 10.98 18.25
C PRO A 131 1.39 11.21 18.79
N ASP A 132 1.08 12.44 19.16
CA ASP A 132 -0.28 12.86 19.51
C ASP A 132 -1.11 13.10 18.25
N VAL A 133 -1.67 12.01 17.72
CA VAL A 133 -2.51 12.05 16.50
C VAL A 133 -3.81 12.80 16.75
N ALA A 134 -4.42 12.63 17.93
CA ALA A 134 -5.67 13.30 18.26
C ALA A 134 -5.49 14.83 18.35
N GLY A 135 -4.42 15.28 18.98
CA GLY A 135 -4.06 16.70 19.02
C GLY A 135 -3.76 17.29 17.64
N ALA A 136 -3.06 16.53 16.78
CA ALA A 136 -2.74 16.96 15.41
C ALA A 136 -3.98 17.11 14.52
N LEU A 137 -5.03 16.31 14.75
CA LEU A 137 -6.28 16.34 13.99
C LEU A 137 -7.36 17.21 14.64
N ALA A 138 -7.14 17.69 15.88
CA ALA A 138 -8.11 18.52 16.56
C ALA A 138 -8.35 19.85 15.86
N GLY A 139 -9.62 20.26 15.72
CA GLY A 139 -10.01 21.57 15.21
C GLY A 139 -9.76 21.78 13.72
N LEU A 140 -9.62 20.70 12.92
CA LEU A 140 -9.53 20.80 11.46
C LEU A 140 -10.84 21.36 10.90
N SER A 141 -10.71 22.22 9.89
CA SER A 141 -11.87 22.72 9.14
C SER A 141 -12.49 21.62 8.28
N PRO A 142 -13.83 21.63 8.12
CA PRO A 142 -14.49 20.73 7.17
C PRO A 142 -13.89 20.84 5.77
N GLY A 143 -13.81 19.71 5.07
CA GLY A 143 -13.18 19.61 3.76
C GLY A 143 -11.68 19.34 3.79
N THR A 144 -11.02 19.42 4.96
CA THR A 144 -9.60 19.06 5.08
C THR A 144 -9.37 17.58 4.70
N ALA A 145 -8.37 17.33 3.85
CA ALA A 145 -7.94 15.99 3.50
C ALA A 145 -6.82 15.52 4.46
N VAL A 146 -7.07 14.40 5.13
CA VAL A 146 -6.11 13.75 6.04
C VAL A 146 -5.50 12.54 5.33
N TYR A 147 -4.18 12.51 5.20
CA TYR A 147 -3.43 11.42 4.61
C TYR A 147 -2.64 10.68 5.69
N CYS A 148 -2.81 9.37 5.80
CA CYS A 148 -2.07 8.61 6.79
C CYS A 148 -1.39 7.38 6.16
N CYS A 149 -0.07 7.26 6.41
CA CYS A 149 0.71 6.08 6.03
C CYS A 149 1.72 5.74 7.14
N GLY A 150 1.64 4.54 7.67
CA GLY A 150 2.50 4.11 8.77
C GLY A 150 2.06 2.80 9.41
N PRO A 151 2.52 2.52 10.63
CA PRO A 151 2.11 1.33 11.37
C PRO A 151 0.60 1.33 11.69
N GLU A 152 0.00 0.15 11.80
CA GLU A 152 -1.44 -0.01 12.06
C GLU A 152 -1.95 0.80 13.27
N PRO A 153 -1.24 0.87 14.43
CA PRO A 153 -1.71 1.70 15.56
C PRO A 153 -1.81 3.19 15.21
N LEU A 154 -0.92 3.72 14.34
CA LEU A 154 -0.98 5.10 13.88
C LEU A 154 -2.20 5.35 12.99
N MET A 155 -2.47 4.44 12.06
CA MET A 155 -3.64 4.51 11.17
C MET A 155 -4.95 4.37 11.94
N ALA A 156 -5.00 3.45 12.91
CA ALA A 156 -6.16 3.29 13.81
C ALA A 156 -6.41 4.57 14.63
N ALA A 157 -5.36 5.20 15.15
CA ALA A 157 -5.47 6.47 15.86
C ALA A 157 -5.99 7.60 14.96
N ALA A 158 -5.50 7.69 13.71
CA ALA A 158 -5.98 8.66 12.74
C ALA A 158 -7.45 8.44 12.35
N THR A 159 -7.85 7.17 12.19
CA THR A 159 -9.25 6.82 11.92
C THR A 159 -10.17 7.20 13.09
N ALA A 160 -9.75 6.91 14.33
CA ALA A 160 -10.55 7.18 15.51
C ALA A 160 -10.66 8.70 15.84
N ALA A 161 -9.65 9.47 15.46
CA ALA A 161 -9.57 10.91 15.76
C ALA A 161 -10.03 11.80 14.59
N LEU A 162 -10.49 11.22 13.47
CA LEU A 162 -10.89 11.99 12.28
C LEU A 162 -12.10 12.89 12.60
N PRO A 163 -11.98 14.22 12.44
CA PRO A 163 -13.11 15.11 12.66
C PRO A 163 -14.21 14.98 11.61
N GLU A 164 -15.42 15.29 11.98
CA GLU A 164 -16.57 15.33 11.06
C GLU A 164 -16.33 16.30 9.91
N GLY A 165 -16.71 15.91 8.69
CA GLY A 165 -16.52 16.71 7.48
C GLY A 165 -15.11 16.67 6.89
N CYS A 166 -14.15 15.96 7.51
CA CYS A 166 -12.84 15.69 6.94
C CYS A 166 -12.82 14.34 6.21
N THR A 167 -11.93 14.19 5.23
CA THR A 167 -11.73 12.92 4.51
C THR A 167 -10.43 12.25 4.95
N LEU A 168 -10.43 10.92 5.10
CA LEU A 168 -9.25 10.15 5.46
C LEU A 168 -8.80 9.27 4.28
N HIS A 169 -7.56 9.43 3.89
CA HIS A 169 -6.87 8.61 2.90
C HIS A 169 -5.80 7.78 3.61
N LEU A 170 -5.85 6.46 3.42
CA LEU A 170 -4.91 5.52 4.04
C LEU A 170 -4.10 4.78 2.98
N GLU A 171 -2.79 4.67 3.16
CA GLU A 171 -1.95 3.73 2.42
C GLU A 171 -1.30 2.73 3.37
N ARG A 172 -1.50 1.43 3.11
CA ARG A 172 -0.98 0.32 3.91
C ARG A 172 0.16 -0.40 3.19
N PHE A 173 1.24 -0.69 3.93
CA PHE A 173 2.36 -1.51 3.45
C PHE A 173 2.30 -2.95 3.98
N SER A 174 1.32 -3.25 4.83
CA SER A 174 0.99 -4.59 5.33
C SER A 174 -0.52 -4.69 5.51
N ALA A 175 -1.08 -5.90 5.51
CA ALA A 175 -2.49 -6.06 5.85
C ALA A 175 -2.77 -5.56 7.28
N ALA A 176 -3.99 -5.08 7.51
CA ALA A 176 -4.47 -4.79 8.85
C ALA A 176 -4.30 -6.03 9.75
N THR A 177 -3.82 -5.85 10.97
CA THR A 177 -3.76 -6.91 11.96
C THR A 177 -5.19 -7.31 12.33
N GLY A 178 -5.72 -8.35 11.69
CA GLY A 178 -7.12 -8.79 11.81
C GLY A 178 -7.81 -9.04 10.48
N GLY A 179 -7.23 -8.57 9.37
CA GLY A 179 -7.61 -8.97 8.00
C GLY A 179 -7.08 -10.37 7.74
N ALA A 180 -7.96 -11.32 7.75
CA ALA A 180 -7.73 -12.74 7.74
C ALA A 180 -6.72 -13.20 6.68
N ALA A 181 -5.59 -13.72 7.13
CA ALA A 181 -5.14 -14.98 6.58
C ALA A 181 -6.35 -15.94 6.74
N GLY A 182 -7.09 -16.16 5.64
CA GLY A 182 -8.24 -17.03 5.52
C GLY A 182 -9.00 -17.35 6.81
N SER A 183 -10.13 -16.71 7.05
CA SER A 183 -11.14 -17.30 7.91
C SER A 183 -11.56 -18.61 7.24
N GLU A 184 -11.10 -19.74 7.79
CA GLU A 184 -11.45 -21.10 7.32
C GLU A 184 -12.96 -21.41 7.46
N ALA A 185 -13.71 -20.53 8.12
CA ALA A 185 -15.13 -20.68 8.32
C ALA A 185 -15.89 -20.46 7.00
N GLY A 186 -16.28 -21.55 6.35
CA GLY A 186 -17.26 -21.56 5.25
C GLY A 186 -16.70 -21.49 3.82
N SER A 187 -15.44 -21.78 3.59
CA SER A 187 -14.91 -21.83 2.22
C SER A 187 -15.11 -23.21 1.61
N GLU A 188 -16.09 -23.33 0.73
CA GLU A 188 -16.27 -24.55 -0.08
C GLU A 188 -15.17 -24.67 -1.15
N ALA A 189 -14.87 -25.90 -1.57
CA ALA A 189 -14.03 -26.18 -2.72
C ALA A 189 -14.76 -25.79 -4.00
N PHE A 190 -14.03 -25.26 -5.00
CA PHE A 190 -14.56 -24.86 -6.28
C PHE A 190 -13.51 -25.04 -7.39
N GLU A 191 -13.91 -24.83 -8.64
CA GLU A 191 -13.04 -24.94 -9.79
C GLU A 191 -12.74 -23.57 -10.40
N VAL A 192 -11.53 -23.40 -10.89
CA VAL A 192 -11.09 -22.21 -11.65
C VAL A 192 -10.65 -22.65 -13.03
N GLU A 193 -11.36 -22.21 -14.06
CA GLU A 193 -10.92 -22.32 -15.45
C GLU A 193 -9.99 -21.18 -15.78
N LEU A 194 -8.84 -21.50 -16.35
CA LEU A 194 -7.86 -20.58 -16.89
C LEU A 194 -8.07 -20.51 -18.39
N ARG A 195 -8.80 -19.51 -18.87
CA ARG A 195 -9.33 -19.45 -20.24
C ARG A 195 -8.25 -19.48 -21.32
N ARG A 196 -7.14 -18.77 -21.11
CA ARG A 196 -6.07 -18.68 -22.12
C ARG A 196 -5.24 -19.95 -22.20
N SER A 197 -5.03 -20.62 -21.05
CA SER A 197 -4.27 -21.89 -21.00
C SER A 197 -5.13 -23.13 -21.26
N GLY A 198 -6.46 -22.99 -21.24
CA GLY A 198 -7.42 -24.10 -21.39
C GLY A 198 -7.41 -25.10 -20.23
N ARG A 199 -6.85 -24.73 -19.08
CA ARG A 199 -6.74 -25.58 -17.90
C ARG A 199 -7.84 -25.29 -16.90
N THR A 200 -8.26 -26.33 -16.16
CA THR A 200 -9.14 -26.19 -14.99
C THR A 200 -8.38 -26.62 -13.76
N VAL A 201 -8.40 -25.80 -12.72
CA VAL A 201 -7.65 -25.99 -11.49
C VAL A 201 -8.62 -26.11 -10.33
N PRO A 202 -8.58 -27.20 -9.55
CA PRO A 202 -9.36 -27.33 -8.33
C PRO A 202 -8.76 -26.45 -7.24
N VAL A 203 -9.60 -25.69 -6.55
CA VAL A 203 -9.24 -24.88 -5.38
C VAL A 203 -9.87 -25.52 -4.16
N ALA A 204 -9.07 -26.12 -3.30
CA ALA A 204 -9.54 -26.78 -2.09
C ALA A 204 -10.12 -25.78 -1.08
N ALA A 205 -10.93 -26.26 -0.15
CA ALA A 205 -11.33 -25.50 1.02
C ALA A 205 -10.06 -24.98 1.76
N GLY A 206 -10.05 -23.69 2.11
CA GLY A 206 -8.89 -23.07 2.77
C GLY A 206 -7.69 -22.75 1.85
N GLN A 207 -7.64 -23.22 0.61
CA GLN A 207 -6.60 -22.88 -0.35
C GLN A 207 -6.93 -21.57 -1.07
N SER A 208 -5.93 -20.68 -1.26
CA SER A 208 -6.12 -19.49 -2.10
C SER A 208 -6.14 -19.86 -3.59
N VAL A 209 -6.90 -19.11 -4.39
CA VAL A 209 -6.87 -19.22 -5.85
C VAL A 209 -5.44 -19.03 -6.38
N LEU A 210 -4.70 -18.08 -5.81
CA LEU A 210 -3.30 -17.84 -6.17
C LEU A 210 -2.44 -19.10 -6.01
N ALA A 211 -2.55 -19.81 -4.88
CA ALA A 211 -1.76 -21.01 -4.62
C ALA A 211 -2.10 -22.13 -5.63
N ALA A 212 -3.39 -22.33 -5.93
CA ALA A 212 -3.83 -23.32 -6.91
C ALA A 212 -3.36 -22.96 -8.33
N VAL A 213 -3.57 -21.70 -8.75
CA VAL A 213 -3.17 -21.23 -10.09
C VAL A 213 -1.65 -21.29 -10.29
N ARG A 214 -0.86 -20.96 -9.28
CA ARG A 214 0.61 -21.00 -9.39
C ARG A 214 1.20 -22.39 -9.49
N ALA A 215 0.50 -23.41 -9.04
CA ALA A 215 0.91 -24.80 -9.25
C ALA A 215 0.93 -25.15 -10.76
N GLU A 216 0.03 -24.54 -11.55
CA GLU A 216 -0.08 -24.73 -13.01
C GLU A 216 0.63 -23.63 -13.82
N LEU A 217 0.58 -22.40 -13.33
CA LEU A 217 1.17 -21.22 -13.94
C LEU A 217 2.12 -20.52 -12.96
N PRO A 218 3.36 -20.99 -12.80
CA PRO A 218 4.31 -20.46 -11.80
C PRO A 218 4.66 -18.97 -11.97
N HIS A 219 4.46 -18.42 -13.17
CA HIS A 219 4.80 -17.04 -13.52
C HIS A 219 3.71 -16.01 -13.19
N VAL A 220 2.57 -16.44 -12.63
CA VAL A 220 1.55 -15.51 -12.19
C VAL A 220 2.11 -14.59 -11.10
N ALA A 221 2.00 -13.28 -11.35
CA ALA A 221 2.57 -12.27 -10.48
C ALA A 221 1.83 -12.21 -9.14
N TYR A 222 2.59 -12.09 -8.05
CA TYR A 222 2.05 -11.91 -6.70
C TYR A 222 3.07 -11.16 -5.83
N SER A 223 2.62 -10.61 -4.69
CA SER A 223 3.50 -9.94 -3.75
C SER A 223 3.05 -10.10 -2.30
N CYS A 224 2.05 -9.35 -1.83
CA CYS A 224 1.66 -9.30 -0.41
C CYS A 224 0.99 -10.58 0.08
N GLU A 225 0.18 -11.24 -0.75
CA GLU A 225 -0.69 -12.36 -0.40
C GLU A 225 -1.75 -12.04 0.68
N GLN A 226 -2.08 -10.75 0.83
CA GLN A 226 -2.91 -10.21 1.90
C GLN A 226 -4.01 -9.27 1.41
N GLY A 227 -4.23 -9.16 0.09
CA GLY A 227 -5.37 -8.44 -0.48
C GLY A 227 -5.24 -6.92 -0.57
N PHE A 228 -4.07 -6.31 -0.33
CA PHE A 228 -3.92 -4.85 -0.35
C PHE A 228 -3.01 -4.30 -1.45
N CYS A 229 -2.23 -5.14 -2.16
CA CYS A 229 -1.22 -4.62 -3.09
C CYS A 229 -1.61 -4.68 -4.58
N GLY A 230 -2.63 -5.43 -4.96
CA GLY A 230 -3.09 -5.54 -6.34
C GLY A 230 -2.19 -6.33 -7.30
N THR A 231 -1.01 -6.84 -6.88
CA THR A 231 -0.07 -7.53 -7.79
C THR A 231 -0.68 -8.79 -8.39
N CYS A 232 -1.55 -9.48 -7.66
CA CYS A 232 -2.24 -10.70 -8.09
C CYS A 232 -3.65 -10.45 -8.65
N GLN A 233 -3.97 -9.22 -9.06
CA GLN A 233 -5.26 -8.90 -9.67
C GLN A 233 -5.41 -9.66 -10.99
N GLN A 234 -6.54 -10.33 -11.16
CA GLN A 234 -6.90 -11.04 -12.39
C GLN A 234 -8.31 -10.65 -12.81
N ARG A 235 -8.51 -10.63 -14.12
CA ARG A 235 -9.83 -10.42 -14.69
C ARG A 235 -10.66 -11.69 -14.59
N VAL A 236 -11.89 -11.55 -14.15
CA VAL A 236 -12.90 -12.62 -14.07
C VAL A 236 -13.82 -12.49 -15.27
N LEU A 237 -13.92 -13.55 -16.06
CA LEU A 237 -14.78 -13.61 -17.24
C LEU A 237 -16.17 -14.16 -16.93
N GLU A 238 -16.24 -15.12 -15.98
CA GLU A 238 -17.47 -15.77 -15.56
C GLU A 238 -17.40 -16.20 -14.09
N GLY A 239 -18.50 -16.18 -13.38
CA GLY A 239 -18.66 -16.64 -12.00
C GLY A 239 -18.88 -15.51 -10.99
N GLU A 240 -19.36 -15.84 -9.81
CA GLU A 240 -19.62 -14.89 -8.73
C GLU A 240 -18.45 -14.81 -7.78
N ILE A 241 -17.92 -13.59 -7.57
CA ILE A 241 -16.73 -13.36 -6.76
C ILE A 241 -17.13 -13.10 -5.31
N ASP A 242 -16.46 -13.76 -4.37
CA ASP A 242 -16.44 -13.43 -2.95
C ASP A 242 -15.23 -12.53 -2.67
N HIS A 243 -15.42 -11.22 -2.76
CA HIS A 243 -14.37 -10.24 -2.53
C HIS A 243 -13.96 -10.20 -1.06
N ARG A 244 -12.67 -10.38 -0.80
CA ARG A 244 -12.05 -10.35 0.52
C ARG A 244 -10.85 -9.41 0.57
N ASP A 245 -10.68 -8.61 -0.47
CA ASP A 245 -9.64 -7.60 -0.57
C ASP A 245 -10.11 -6.23 -0.05
N GLU A 246 -9.15 -5.40 0.31
CA GLU A 246 -9.36 -4.01 0.75
C GLU A 246 -8.95 -2.99 -0.32
N LEU A 247 -8.64 -3.44 -1.54
CA LEU A 247 -8.00 -2.61 -2.56
C LEU A 247 -8.90 -2.21 -3.71
N LEU A 248 -9.70 -3.14 -4.23
CA LEU A 248 -10.46 -2.91 -5.45
C LEU A 248 -11.61 -1.95 -5.20
N THR A 249 -11.75 -0.98 -6.12
CA THR A 249 -12.92 -0.10 -6.17
C THR A 249 -14.17 -0.89 -6.59
N GLU A 250 -15.37 -0.32 -6.37
CA GLU A 250 -16.63 -0.96 -6.77
C GLU A 250 -16.66 -1.25 -8.28
N ASP A 251 -16.13 -0.35 -9.12
CA ASP A 251 -16.06 -0.55 -10.57
C ASP A 251 -15.12 -1.73 -10.93
N GLU A 252 -13.98 -1.83 -10.27
CA GLU A 252 -13.03 -2.93 -10.49
C GLU A 252 -13.54 -4.28 -9.99
N ARG A 253 -14.37 -4.29 -8.95
CA ARG A 253 -15.01 -5.50 -8.41
C ARG A 253 -15.99 -6.13 -9.39
N GLY A 254 -16.47 -5.38 -10.37
CA GLY A 254 -17.39 -5.89 -11.39
C GLY A 254 -16.80 -6.99 -12.27
N ASP A 255 -15.48 -6.95 -12.54
CA ASP A 255 -14.82 -7.89 -13.46
C ASP A 255 -13.43 -8.34 -13.01
N SER A 256 -12.98 -7.99 -11.82
CA SER A 256 -11.62 -8.27 -11.35
C SER A 256 -11.61 -8.80 -9.92
N MET A 257 -10.63 -9.63 -9.57
CA MET A 257 -10.43 -10.12 -8.22
C MET A 257 -8.95 -10.17 -7.84
N LEU A 258 -8.65 -10.06 -6.55
CA LEU A 258 -7.32 -10.38 -6.02
C LEU A 258 -7.28 -11.86 -5.62
N ILE A 259 -6.68 -12.68 -6.48
CA ILE A 259 -6.68 -14.15 -6.35
C ILE A 259 -5.96 -14.70 -5.11
N CYS A 260 -5.25 -13.85 -4.35
CA CYS A 260 -4.59 -14.27 -3.12
C CYS A 260 -5.55 -14.39 -1.91
N VAL A 261 -6.67 -13.65 -1.91
CA VAL A 261 -7.62 -13.61 -0.80
C VAL A 261 -9.07 -13.88 -1.21
N SER A 262 -9.49 -13.34 -2.37
CA SER A 262 -10.86 -13.46 -2.87
C SER A 262 -11.14 -14.88 -3.39
N ARG A 263 -12.39 -15.31 -3.31
CA ARG A 263 -12.84 -16.67 -3.64
C ARG A 263 -14.06 -16.65 -4.56
N CYS A 264 -14.67 -17.80 -4.78
CA CYS A 264 -15.90 -17.98 -5.50
C CYS A 264 -17.08 -18.17 -4.54
N ARG A 265 -18.22 -17.57 -4.83
CA ARG A 265 -19.49 -17.84 -4.14
C ARG A 265 -20.29 -19.00 -4.75
N GLY A 266 -19.96 -19.38 -5.97
CA GLY A 266 -20.50 -20.53 -6.68
C GLY A 266 -19.45 -21.61 -6.90
N GLY A 267 -19.78 -22.67 -7.61
CA GLY A 267 -18.88 -23.81 -7.83
C GLY A 267 -17.75 -23.58 -8.83
N ARG A 268 -17.73 -22.44 -9.57
CA ARG A 268 -16.76 -22.19 -10.67
C ARG A 268 -16.51 -20.72 -10.90
N LEU A 269 -15.24 -20.40 -11.19
CA LEU A 269 -14.79 -19.13 -11.77
C LEU A 269 -14.07 -19.35 -13.10
N VAL A 270 -14.12 -18.38 -13.99
CA VAL A 270 -13.32 -18.34 -15.22
C VAL A 270 -12.44 -17.11 -15.19
N LEU A 271 -11.14 -17.30 -15.21
CA LEU A 271 -10.14 -16.23 -15.22
C LEU A 271 -9.54 -16.05 -16.61
N ASP A 272 -9.16 -14.81 -16.93
CA ASP A 272 -8.45 -14.47 -18.19
C ASP A 272 -6.95 -14.78 -18.07
N LEU A 273 -6.60 -16.05 -17.81
CA LEU A 273 -5.26 -16.58 -17.63
C LEU A 273 -4.95 -17.75 -18.57
#